data_f1a6065c0bc14e944a3b080b7067c95d
#
_entry.id   f1a6065c0bc14e944a3b080b7067c95d
#
_cell.length_a   1.000
_cell.length_b   1.000
_cell.length_c   1.000
_cell.angle_alpha   90.00
_cell.angle_beta   90.00
_cell.angle_gamma   90.00
#
_symmetry.space_group_name_H-M   'P 1'
#
loop_
_entity.id
_entity.type
_entity.pdbx_description
1 polymer ?
#
loop_
_entity_poly.entity_id
_entity_poly.type
_entity_poly.pdbx_seq_one_letter_code
_entity_poly.pdbx_strand_id
1 'polypeptide(L)'
;MSECNLLDILSDKKVLCVEDEACILTNIVESLELFFGKVVGVKDGVEALDEAMRNVYDVLMLDISIPHIDGLEVVKRIRQVDKKIPIIILSAHTEQEYLWRAVELKITRYLTKPYDKNALIKALEDVALELVGHNHTFTLTADCIYDFCHKTVSHQNQTIHLSKSESRLLEYFLKRPSQTITYEQLFDYMWEFEQPSKEALKSIIKELRKKIDNNFIKNLYGVGYLCEI
;
A
#
# COMPACT_ATOMS: atom_id res chain seq x y z
N MET A 1 -17.56 -0.83 -4.15
CA MET A 1 -16.34 -1.09 -3.39
C MET A 1 -15.39 -1.83 -4.31
N SER A 2 -14.18 -1.59 -4.40
CA SER A 2 -13.20 -0.78 -3.74
C SER A 2 -12.31 -0.15 -4.82
N GLU A 3 -12.04 1.13 -4.67
CA GLU A 3 -10.89 1.72 -5.35
C GLU A 3 -9.72 0.77 -5.09
N CYS A 4 -8.95 0.42 -6.12
CA CYS A 4 -7.69 -0.27 -5.96
C CYS A 4 -6.80 0.65 -5.12
N ASN A 5 -6.92 0.52 -3.82
CA ASN A 5 -6.25 1.36 -2.87
C ASN A 5 -4.82 0.84 -2.74
N LEU A 6 -3.85 1.73 -2.69
CA LEU A 6 -2.47 1.40 -2.35
C LEU A 6 -2.41 0.52 -1.08
N LEU A 7 -3.36 0.72 -0.17
CA LEU A 7 -3.53 -0.06 1.06
C LEU A 7 -3.90 -1.55 0.82
N ASP A 8 -4.42 -1.92 -0.34
CA ASP A 8 -4.70 -3.34 -0.65
C ASP A 8 -3.42 -4.20 -0.68
N ILE A 9 -2.26 -3.56 -0.87
CA ILE A 9 -0.94 -4.21 -0.80
C ILE A 9 -0.67 -4.77 0.60
N LEU A 10 -1.27 -4.16 1.63
CA LEU A 10 -1.10 -4.57 3.01
C LEU A 10 -1.94 -5.81 3.38
N SER A 11 -2.92 -6.18 2.57
CA SER A 11 -3.90 -7.23 2.88
C SER A 11 -3.32 -8.64 3.04
N ASP A 12 -2.13 -8.89 2.51
CA ASP A 12 -1.37 -10.15 2.67
C ASP A 12 -0.16 -9.99 3.59
N LYS A 13 0.06 -8.80 4.16
CA LYS A 13 1.22 -8.44 4.98
C LYS A 13 0.97 -8.67 6.46
N LYS A 14 2.08 -8.83 7.19
CA LYS A 14 2.10 -9.06 8.63
C LYS A 14 2.73 -7.87 9.33
N VAL A 15 2.00 -7.27 10.28
CA VAL A 15 2.49 -6.15 11.09
C VAL A 15 2.66 -6.54 12.55
N LEU A 16 3.78 -6.10 13.15
CA LEU A 16 4.01 -6.15 14.60
C LEU A 16 3.72 -4.77 15.19
N CYS A 17 2.81 -4.73 16.15
CA CYS A 17 2.42 -3.52 16.87
C CYS A 17 2.91 -3.59 18.32
N VAL A 18 3.54 -2.50 18.80
CA VAL A 18 4.11 -2.44 20.16
C VAL A 18 3.54 -1.22 20.89
N GLU A 19 2.82 -1.47 21.98
CA GLU A 19 2.16 -0.43 22.79
C GLU A 19 1.89 -1.01 24.19
N ASP A 20 2.30 -0.34 25.24
CA ASP A 20 2.21 -0.85 26.60
C ASP A 20 0.81 -0.70 27.22
N GLU A 21 0.06 0.30 26.81
CA GLU A 21 -1.32 0.50 27.25
C GLU A 21 -2.27 -0.47 26.54
N ALA A 22 -2.77 -1.48 27.26
CA ALA A 22 -3.59 -2.54 26.70
C ALA A 22 -4.82 -2.05 25.90
N CYS A 23 -5.50 -0.98 26.37
CA CYS A 23 -6.66 -0.42 25.67
C CYS A 23 -6.26 0.25 24.36
N ILE A 24 -5.12 0.94 24.34
CA ILE A 24 -4.59 1.59 23.13
C ILE A 24 -4.14 0.52 22.15
N LEU A 25 -3.39 -0.49 22.62
CA LEU A 25 -2.96 -1.61 21.79
C LEU A 25 -4.14 -2.32 21.10
N THR A 26 -5.21 -2.60 21.87
CA THR A 26 -6.41 -3.24 21.30
C THR A 26 -7.01 -2.38 20.19
N ASN A 27 -7.20 -1.09 20.41
CA ASN A 27 -7.75 -0.19 19.40
C ASN A 27 -6.87 -0.07 18.14
N ILE A 28 -5.54 -0.07 18.32
CA ILE A 28 -4.60 -0.04 17.20
C ILE A 28 -4.69 -1.36 16.41
N VAL A 29 -4.67 -2.50 17.10
CA VAL A 29 -4.79 -3.83 16.48
C VAL A 29 -6.08 -3.93 15.67
N GLU A 30 -7.23 -3.61 16.25
CA GLU A 30 -8.52 -3.62 15.55
C GLU A 30 -8.53 -2.69 14.33
N SER A 31 -7.89 -1.54 14.42
CA SER A 31 -7.77 -0.60 13.30
C SER A 31 -6.88 -1.15 12.18
N LEU A 32 -5.78 -1.82 12.54
CA LEU A 32 -4.84 -2.39 11.57
C LEU A 32 -5.36 -3.67 10.92
N GLU A 33 -6.20 -4.45 11.60
CA GLU A 33 -6.85 -5.64 11.03
C GLU A 33 -7.75 -5.33 9.83
N LEU A 34 -8.17 -4.06 9.67
CA LEU A 34 -8.88 -3.61 8.47
C LEU A 34 -8.00 -3.56 7.22
N PHE A 35 -6.68 -3.53 7.39
CA PHE A 35 -5.72 -3.32 6.31
C PHE A 35 -4.75 -4.48 6.13
N PHE A 36 -4.33 -5.14 7.21
CA PHE A 36 -3.31 -6.18 7.20
C PHE A 36 -3.90 -7.58 7.27
N GLY A 37 -3.24 -8.53 6.62
CA GLY A 37 -3.61 -9.95 6.70
C GLY A 37 -3.36 -10.57 8.07
N LYS A 38 -2.38 -10.06 8.82
CA LYS A 38 -2.10 -10.46 10.19
C LYS A 38 -1.54 -9.31 11.02
N VAL A 39 -2.10 -9.10 12.20
CA VAL A 39 -1.65 -8.13 13.19
C VAL A 39 -1.22 -8.88 14.45
N VAL A 40 -0.06 -8.56 14.99
CA VAL A 40 0.44 -9.11 16.27
C VAL A 40 0.73 -7.93 17.18
N GLY A 41 0.13 -7.91 18.35
CA GLY A 41 0.33 -6.89 19.37
C GLY A 41 1.17 -7.41 20.53
N VAL A 42 2.17 -6.63 20.95
CA VAL A 42 3.02 -6.89 22.12
C VAL A 42 3.12 -5.63 22.97
N LYS A 43 3.53 -5.77 24.27
CA LYS A 43 3.39 -4.68 25.24
C LYS A 43 4.70 -4.03 25.67
N ASP A 44 5.82 -4.59 25.32
CA ASP A 44 7.12 -4.02 25.70
C ASP A 44 8.21 -4.29 24.64
N GLY A 45 9.33 -3.58 24.79
CA GLY A 45 10.43 -3.65 23.84
C GLY A 45 11.20 -4.97 23.83
N VAL A 46 11.19 -5.73 24.93
CA VAL A 46 11.84 -7.05 25.00
C VAL A 46 11.01 -8.07 24.23
N GLU A 47 9.69 -8.08 24.48
CA GLU A 47 8.74 -8.93 23.76
C GLU A 47 8.76 -8.62 22.26
N ALA A 48 8.85 -7.32 21.91
CA ALA A 48 8.94 -6.88 20.51
C ALA A 48 10.18 -7.43 19.79
N LEU A 49 11.34 -7.39 20.44
CA LEU A 49 12.57 -7.96 19.89
C LEU A 49 12.52 -9.49 19.78
N ASP A 50 12.03 -10.16 20.81
CA ASP A 50 11.86 -11.62 20.81
C ASP A 50 10.93 -12.06 19.68
N GLU A 51 9.82 -11.36 19.50
CA GLU A 51 8.85 -11.65 18.45
C GLU A 51 9.43 -11.40 17.06
N ALA A 52 10.12 -10.27 16.87
CA ALA A 52 10.77 -9.93 15.61
C ALA A 52 11.94 -10.86 15.25
N MET A 53 12.59 -11.48 16.23
CA MET A 53 13.67 -12.47 15.99
C MET A 53 13.15 -13.85 15.64
N ARG A 54 11.96 -14.22 16.13
CA ARG A 54 11.36 -15.55 15.91
C ARG A 54 10.47 -15.60 14.67
N ASN A 55 9.93 -14.47 14.26
CA ASN A 55 8.96 -14.39 13.19
C ASN A 55 9.35 -13.32 12.18
N VAL A 56 8.87 -13.48 10.94
CA VAL A 56 9.04 -12.49 9.88
C VAL A 56 7.83 -11.54 9.89
N TYR A 57 8.12 -10.26 9.88
CA TYR A 57 7.14 -9.18 9.76
C TYR A 57 7.47 -8.33 8.55
N ASP A 58 6.44 -7.81 7.90
CA ASP A 58 6.58 -6.90 6.75
C ASP A 58 6.62 -5.44 7.20
N VAL A 59 6.02 -5.14 8.36
CA VAL A 59 5.88 -3.77 8.90
C VAL A 59 6.00 -3.79 10.42
N LEU A 60 6.57 -2.73 10.97
CA LEU A 60 6.56 -2.47 12.41
C LEU A 60 5.81 -1.18 12.71
N MET A 61 5.00 -1.18 13.76
CA MET A 61 4.37 0.01 14.32
C MET A 61 4.60 0.01 15.84
N LEU A 62 5.29 1.01 16.37
CA LEU A 62 5.66 1.00 17.77
C LEU A 62 5.65 2.38 18.43
N ASP A 63 5.24 2.41 19.71
CA ASP A 63 5.43 3.57 20.57
C ASP A 63 6.91 3.70 20.96
N ILE A 64 7.35 4.93 21.18
CA ILE A 64 8.68 5.21 21.76
C ILE A 64 8.65 4.89 23.25
N SER A 65 7.61 5.29 23.96
CA SER A 65 7.51 5.23 25.42
C SER A 65 6.99 3.87 25.89
N ILE A 66 7.75 2.81 25.65
CA ILE A 66 7.42 1.44 26.09
C ILE A 66 8.39 0.94 27.17
N PRO A 67 7.95 0.04 28.06
CA PRO A 67 8.78 -0.50 29.14
C PRO A 67 10.03 -1.25 28.66
N HIS A 68 11.02 -1.35 29.57
CA HIS A 68 12.26 -2.11 29.46
C HIS A 68 13.23 -1.57 28.41
N ILE A 69 12.84 -1.51 27.16
CA ILE A 69 13.65 -1.00 26.04
C ILE A 69 12.80 -0.03 25.25
N ASP A 70 13.23 1.24 25.14
CA ASP A 70 12.49 2.26 24.37
C ASP A 70 12.34 1.88 22.90
N GLY A 71 11.27 2.37 22.26
CA GLY A 71 10.93 2.00 20.89
C GLY A 71 12.02 2.34 19.88
N LEU A 72 12.77 3.42 20.05
CA LEU A 72 13.86 3.77 19.12
C LEU A 72 15.07 2.85 19.29
N GLU A 73 15.33 2.36 20.49
CA GLU A 73 16.38 1.34 20.71
C GLU A 73 15.94 -0.02 20.12
N VAL A 74 14.64 -0.37 20.21
CA VAL A 74 14.08 -1.54 19.51
C VAL A 74 14.31 -1.42 18.01
N VAL A 75 13.96 -0.28 17.41
CA VAL A 75 14.20 0.00 15.99
C VAL A 75 15.66 -0.13 15.63
N LYS A 76 16.56 0.46 16.42
CA LYS A 76 18.00 0.41 16.19
C LYS A 76 18.53 -1.03 16.13
N ARG A 77 18.06 -1.91 17.03
CA ARG A 77 18.45 -3.34 17.03
C ARG A 77 17.88 -4.07 15.82
N ILE A 78 16.62 -3.82 15.47
CA ILE A 78 16.01 -4.41 14.28
C ILE A 78 16.73 -3.96 13.00
N ARG A 79 17.15 -2.70 12.90
CA ARG A 79 17.93 -2.18 11.75
C ARG A 79 19.30 -2.83 11.57
N GLN A 80 19.83 -3.48 12.59
CA GLN A 80 21.07 -4.31 12.46
C GLN A 80 20.83 -5.58 11.66
N VAL A 81 19.61 -6.13 11.72
CA VAL A 81 19.19 -7.37 11.04
C VAL A 81 18.45 -7.06 9.74
N ASP A 82 17.48 -6.17 9.79
CA ASP A 82 16.69 -5.72 8.64
C ASP A 82 16.78 -4.21 8.47
N LYS A 83 17.48 -3.81 7.39
CA LYS A 83 17.71 -2.40 7.06
C LYS A 83 16.54 -1.76 6.31
N LYS A 84 15.57 -2.56 5.84
CA LYS A 84 14.55 -2.11 4.88
C LYS A 84 13.11 -2.24 5.40
N ILE A 85 12.88 -2.97 6.49
CA ILE A 85 11.51 -3.12 7.00
C ILE A 85 10.88 -1.74 7.25
N PRO A 86 9.70 -1.42 6.69
CA PRO A 86 9.00 -0.18 6.97
C PRO A 86 8.62 -0.06 8.45
N ILE A 87 8.81 1.13 9.01
CA ILE A 87 8.56 1.38 10.43
C ILE A 87 7.74 2.65 10.60
N ILE A 88 6.63 2.52 11.35
CA ILE A 88 5.84 3.64 11.85
C ILE A 88 6.14 3.81 13.34
N ILE A 89 6.52 5.01 13.74
CA ILE A 89 6.63 5.39 15.16
C ILE A 89 5.36 6.13 15.58
N LEU A 90 4.81 5.72 16.71
CA LEU A 90 3.75 6.43 17.43
C LEU A 90 4.38 7.10 18.63
N SER A 91 4.13 8.37 18.88
CA SER A 91 4.76 9.04 20.01
C SER A 91 3.99 10.28 20.49
N ALA A 92 3.96 10.48 21.81
CA ALA A 92 3.56 11.75 22.40
C ALA A 92 4.69 12.80 22.38
N HIS A 93 5.92 12.40 22.04
CA HIS A 93 7.08 13.27 21.99
C HIS A 93 7.14 14.06 20.70
N THR A 94 7.29 15.37 20.82
CA THR A 94 7.46 16.31 19.70
C THR A 94 8.83 16.98 19.69
N GLU A 95 9.67 16.62 20.66
CA GLU A 95 10.99 17.20 20.81
C GLU A 95 11.90 16.85 19.64
N GLN A 96 12.70 17.81 19.25
CA GLN A 96 13.56 17.71 18.07
C GLN A 96 14.55 16.54 18.14
N GLU A 97 14.99 16.16 19.33
CA GLU A 97 15.91 15.04 19.53
C GLU A 97 15.33 13.70 19.07
N TYR A 98 14.08 13.41 19.40
CA TYR A 98 13.40 12.17 18.95
C TYR A 98 13.21 12.14 17.42
N LEU A 99 12.90 13.30 16.83
CA LEU A 99 12.74 13.40 15.38
C LEU A 99 14.09 13.16 14.66
N TRP A 100 15.21 13.70 15.17
CA TRP A 100 16.53 13.45 14.60
C TRP A 100 16.92 11.97 14.68
N ARG A 101 16.73 11.32 15.84
CA ARG A 101 16.99 9.87 15.99
C ARG A 101 16.13 9.04 15.04
N ALA A 102 14.86 9.42 14.84
CA ALA A 102 13.96 8.77 13.93
C ALA A 102 14.45 8.86 12.47
N VAL A 103 14.95 10.05 12.06
CA VAL A 103 15.54 10.24 10.71
C VAL A 103 16.79 9.37 10.52
N GLU A 104 17.70 9.32 11.51
CA GLU A 104 18.90 8.48 11.45
C GLU A 104 18.56 7.00 11.31
N LEU A 105 17.49 6.54 11.97
CA LEU A 105 17.01 5.17 11.92
C LEU A 105 16.19 4.86 10.65
N LYS A 106 15.99 5.83 9.77
CA LYS A 106 15.24 5.69 8.52
C LYS A 106 13.87 5.09 8.75
N ILE A 107 13.11 5.68 9.68
CA ILE A 107 11.71 5.31 9.86
C ILE A 107 10.87 5.84 8.71
N THR A 108 9.86 5.07 8.31
CA THR A 108 8.95 5.42 7.22
C THR A 108 8.06 6.59 7.59
N ARG A 109 7.49 6.56 8.80
CA ARG A 109 6.61 7.62 9.29
C ARG A 109 6.69 7.80 10.80
N TYR A 110 6.62 9.06 11.23
CA TYR A 110 6.46 9.47 12.62
C TYR A 110 5.07 10.05 12.79
N LEU A 111 4.25 9.45 13.67
CA LEU A 111 2.91 9.92 14.02
C LEU A 111 2.89 10.43 15.45
N THR A 112 2.55 11.70 15.61
CA THR A 112 2.39 12.33 16.93
C THR A 112 1.01 11.99 17.50
N LYS A 113 0.97 11.45 18.71
CA LYS A 113 -0.28 11.22 19.47
C LYS A 113 -0.83 12.56 20.03
N PRO A 114 -2.15 12.82 19.98
CA PRO A 114 -3.17 12.01 19.30
C PRO A 114 -3.14 12.22 17.77
N TYR A 115 -3.32 11.16 17.02
CA TYR A 115 -3.45 11.20 15.58
C TYR A 115 -4.86 10.83 15.13
N ASP A 116 -5.30 11.40 14.02
CA ASP A 116 -6.58 11.09 13.41
C ASP A 116 -6.49 9.94 12.39
N LYS A 117 -7.65 9.48 11.92
CA LYS A 117 -7.75 8.42 10.92
C LYS A 117 -7.01 8.76 9.62
N ASN A 118 -7.02 10.02 9.18
CA ASN A 118 -6.36 10.43 7.94
C ASN A 118 -4.84 10.36 8.05
N ALA A 119 -4.29 10.75 9.21
CA ALA A 119 -2.87 10.63 9.49
C ALA A 119 -2.40 9.17 9.49
N LEU A 120 -3.19 8.25 10.08
CA LEU A 120 -2.92 6.82 10.06
C LEU A 120 -2.96 6.28 8.61
N ILE A 121 -4.03 6.58 7.86
CA ILE A 121 -4.15 6.15 6.46
C ILE A 121 -2.93 6.61 5.65
N LYS A 122 -2.53 7.87 5.79
CA LYS A 122 -1.36 8.40 5.08
C LYS A 122 -0.06 7.68 5.48
N ALA A 123 0.10 7.32 6.75
CA ALA A 123 1.26 6.56 7.20
C ALA A 123 1.28 5.14 6.59
N LEU A 124 0.12 4.50 6.50
CA LEU A 124 -0.03 3.19 5.86
C LEU A 124 0.21 3.26 4.35
N GLU A 125 -0.20 4.34 3.68
CA GLU A 125 0.14 4.59 2.28
C GLU A 125 1.66 4.71 2.07
N ASP A 126 2.37 5.47 2.93
CA ASP A 126 3.83 5.59 2.87
C ASP A 126 4.52 4.22 3.07
N VAL A 127 4.02 3.39 4.00
CA VAL A 127 4.47 2.01 4.21
C VAL A 127 4.23 1.14 2.97
N ALA A 128 3.04 1.19 2.41
CA ALA A 128 2.71 0.44 1.21
C ALA A 128 3.61 0.83 0.03
N LEU A 129 3.92 2.12 -0.12
CA LEU A 129 4.87 2.65 -1.10
C LEU A 129 6.27 2.08 -0.88
N GLU A 130 6.74 2.01 0.36
CA GLU A 130 8.07 1.47 0.70
C GLU A 130 8.14 -0.04 0.46
N LEU A 131 7.08 -0.79 0.78
CA LEU A 131 6.99 -2.24 0.54
C LEU A 131 7.03 -2.60 -0.95
N VAL A 132 6.39 -1.80 -1.79
CA VAL A 132 6.48 -1.98 -3.26
C VAL A 132 7.89 -1.66 -3.77
N GLY A 133 8.69 -0.95 -2.97
CA GLY A 133 10.05 -0.52 -3.30
C GLY A 133 10.04 0.65 -4.30
N HIS A 134 11.22 1.07 -4.75
CA HIS A 134 11.34 2.13 -5.76
C HIS A 134 10.78 1.72 -7.15
N ASN A 135 10.29 0.49 -7.29
CA ASN A 135 9.57 0.02 -8.44
C ASN A 135 8.06 0.18 -8.25
N HIS A 136 7.58 1.42 -8.03
CA HIS A 136 6.15 1.75 -8.21
C HIS A 136 5.72 1.62 -9.66
N THR A 137 6.56 0.99 -10.46
CA THR A 137 6.39 0.90 -11.89
C THR A 137 6.13 -0.54 -12.30
N PHE A 138 5.11 -0.72 -13.12
CA PHE A 138 4.80 -1.98 -13.78
C PHE A 138 5.17 -1.85 -15.25
N THR A 139 5.99 -2.76 -15.74
CA THR A 139 6.26 -2.87 -17.18
C THR A 139 5.03 -3.44 -17.86
N LEU A 140 4.33 -2.61 -18.62
CA LEU A 140 3.12 -3.00 -19.34
C LEU A 140 3.44 -3.65 -20.68
N THR A 141 4.40 -3.06 -21.41
CA THR A 141 4.94 -3.56 -22.68
C THR A 141 6.44 -3.30 -22.70
N ALA A 142 7.15 -3.76 -23.75
CA ALA A 142 8.59 -3.53 -23.89
C ALA A 142 9.00 -2.05 -23.73
N ASP A 143 8.12 -1.12 -24.15
CA ASP A 143 8.39 0.32 -24.18
C ASP A 143 7.48 1.15 -23.30
N CYS A 144 6.58 0.52 -22.52
CA CYS A 144 5.60 1.23 -21.69
C CYS A 144 5.67 0.78 -20.24
N ILE A 145 5.84 1.74 -19.35
CA ILE A 145 5.92 1.54 -17.90
C ILE A 145 4.80 2.35 -17.23
N TYR A 146 4.04 1.71 -16.35
CA TYR A 146 3.03 2.36 -15.51
C TYR A 146 3.61 2.69 -14.14
N ASP A 147 3.49 3.95 -13.73
CA ASP A 147 3.79 4.39 -12.36
C ASP A 147 2.49 4.42 -11.55
N PHE A 148 2.42 3.52 -10.58
CA PHE A 148 1.25 3.35 -9.72
C PHE A 148 1.00 4.57 -8.82
N CYS A 149 2.06 5.25 -8.36
CA CYS A 149 1.94 6.38 -7.44
C CYS A 149 1.49 7.65 -8.14
N HIS A 150 2.08 7.93 -9.30
CA HIS A 150 1.78 9.14 -10.06
C HIS A 150 0.62 8.95 -11.04
N LYS A 151 0.08 7.71 -11.16
CA LYS A 151 -0.97 7.36 -12.14
C LYS A 151 -0.58 7.80 -13.55
N THR A 152 0.67 7.53 -13.91
CA THR A 152 1.22 7.88 -15.23
C THR A 152 1.70 6.65 -15.98
N VAL A 153 1.63 6.70 -17.29
CA VAL A 153 2.33 5.77 -18.18
C VAL A 153 3.48 6.50 -18.87
N SER A 154 4.65 5.87 -18.89
CA SER A 154 5.82 6.37 -19.60
C SER A 154 6.07 5.53 -20.82
N HIS A 155 6.07 6.15 -21.99
CA HIS A 155 6.32 5.53 -23.29
C HIS A 155 7.32 6.38 -24.07
N GLN A 156 8.45 5.81 -24.50
CA GLN A 156 9.48 6.48 -25.31
C GLN A 156 9.89 7.87 -24.77
N ASN A 157 10.17 7.98 -23.44
CA ASN A 157 10.51 9.23 -22.75
C ASN A 157 9.38 10.27 -22.65
N GLN A 158 8.15 9.92 -22.98
CA GLN A 158 6.99 10.76 -22.73
C GLN A 158 6.20 10.19 -21.54
N THR A 159 5.84 11.04 -20.59
CA THR A 159 5.01 10.68 -19.44
C THR A 159 3.60 11.23 -19.67
N ILE A 160 2.61 10.36 -19.62
CA ILE A 160 1.20 10.68 -19.86
C ILE A 160 0.40 10.36 -18.60
N HIS A 161 -0.34 11.31 -18.08
CA HIS A 161 -1.24 11.08 -16.95
C HIS A 161 -2.48 10.28 -17.36
N LEU A 162 -2.84 9.31 -16.54
CA LEU A 162 -4.12 8.61 -16.64
C LEU A 162 -5.19 9.35 -15.84
N SER A 163 -6.39 9.39 -16.37
CA SER A 163 -7.55 9.82 -15.58
C SER A 163 -7.87 8.81 -14.47
N LYS A 164 -8.68 9.21 -13.49
CA LYS A 164 -9.11 8.34 -12.38
C LYS A 164 -9.75 7.03 -12.91
N SER A 165 -10.59 7.11 -13.93
CA SER A 165 -11.25 5.93 -14.51
C SER A 165 -10.27 5.04 -15.29
N GLU A 166 -9.31 5.62 -15.99
CA GLU A 166 -8.29 4.89 -16.75
C GLU A 166 -7.33 4.14 -15.81
N SER A 167 -6.81 4.82 -14.77
CA SER A 167 -5.93 4.18 -13.78
C SER A 167 -6.66 3.07 -13.03
N ARG A 168 -7.90 3.32 -12.58
CA ARG A 168 -8.73 2.33 -11.89
C ARG A 168 -8.96 1.07 -12.74
N LEU A 169 -9.27 1.25 -14.02
CA LEU A 169 -9.48 0.13 -14.95
C LEU A 169 -8.17 -0.63 -15.22
N LEU A 170 -7.07 0.08 -15.45
CA LEU A 170 -5.75 -0.52 -15.66
C LEU A 170 -5.35 -1.37 -14.46
N GLU A 171 -5.44 -0.83 -13.25
CA GLU A 171 -5.08 -1.53 -12.01
C GLU A 171 -5.95 -2.77 -11.76
N TYR A 172 -7.21 -2.74 -12.17
CA TYR A 172 -8.09 -3.90 -12.09
C TYR A 172 -7.61 -5.06 -12.98
N PHE A 173 -7.09 -4.75 -14.17
CA PHE A 173 -6.45 -5.74 -15.05
C PHE A 173 -5.11 -6.23 -14.49
N LEU A 174 -4.26 -5.33 -13.95
CA LEU A 174 -2.95 -5.67 -13.40
C LEU A 174 -3.03 -6.65 -12.21
N LYS A 175 -4.10 -6.57 -11.43
CA LYS A 175 -4.37 -7.54 -10.35
C LYS A 175 -4.82 -8.93 -10.85
N ARG A 176 -5.19 -9.06 -12.13
CA ARG A 176 -5.71 -10.29 -12.75
C ARG A 176 -5.00 -10.58 -14.06
N PRO A 177 -3.66 -10.76 -14.01
CA PRO A 177 -2.88 -10.94 -15.23
C PRO A 177 -3.38 -12.15 -16.00
N SER A 178 -3.51 -11.98 -17.32
CA SER A 178 -3.93 -13.02 -18.25
C SER A 178 -5.29 -13.68 -17.94
N GLN A 179 -6.15 -13.02 -17.12
CA GLN A 179 -7.50 -13.47 -16.85
C GLN A 179 -8.50 -12.73 -17.76
N THR A 180 -9.48 -13.47 -18.24
CA THR A 180 -10.64 -12.87 -18.94
C THR A 180 -11.55 -12.24 -17.90
N ILE A 181 -11.80 -10.94 -18.03
CA ILE A 181 -12.71 -10.19 -17.16
C ILE A 181 -14.00 -9.92 -17.93
N THR A 182 -15.11 -10.39 -17.40
CA THR A 182 -16.41 -10.24 -18.05
C THR A 182 -16.90 -8.79 -18.01
N TYR A 183 -17.85 -8.46 -18.92
CA TYR A 183 -18.51 -7.15 -18.91
C TYR A 183 -19.18 -6.86 -17.57
N GLU A 184 -19.85 -7.86 -16.97
CA GLU A 184 -20.51 -7.74 -15.68
C GLU A 184 -19.52 -7.36 -14.57
N GLN A 185 -18.41 -8.10 -14.44
CA GLN A 185 -17.35 -7.80 -13.48
C GLN A 185 -16.75 -6.39 -13.66
N LEU A 186 -16.60 -5.95 -14.92
CA LEU A 186 -16.09 -4.59 -15.20
C LEU A 186 -17.12 -3.52 -14.85
N PHE A 187 -18.38 -3.77 -15.08
CA PHE A 187 -19.45 -2.85 -14.72
C PHE A 187 -19.59 -2.72 -13.20
N ASP A 188 -19.64 -3.84 -12.48
CA ASP A 188 -19.74 -3.86 -11.03
C ASP A 188 -18.55 -3.14 -10.37
N TYR A 189 -17.34 -3.35 -10.91
CA TYR A 189 -16.14 -2.70 -10.37
C TYR A 189 -16.07 -1.20 -10.68
N MET A 190 -16.40 -0.80 -11.91
CA MET A 190 -16.22 0.59 -12.35
C MET A 190 -17.37 1.51 -11.92
N TRP A 191 -18.59 1.00 -11.76
CA TRP A 191 -19.81 1.77 -11.49
C TRP A 191 -20.70 1.09 -10.46
N GLU A 192 -20.54 1.45 -9.21
CA GLU A 192 -21.20 0.81 -8.06
C GLU A 192 -22.70 1.11 -7.93
N PHE A 193 -23.14 2.29 -8.41
CA PHE A 193 -24.51 2.80 -8.21
C PHE A 193 -25.16 3.37 -9.47
N GLU A 194 -24.47 3.36 -10.60
CA GLU A 194 -24.97 3.88 -11.86
C GLU A 194 -25.18 2.73 -12.86
N GLN A 195 -26.17 2.84 -13.73
CA GLN A 195 -26.26 1.92 -14.87
C GLN A 195 -25.27 2.37 -15.96
N PRO A 196 -24.10 1.77 -16.06
CA PRO A 196 -23.09 2.19 -17.02
C PRO A 196 -23.55 1.81 -18.42
N SER A 197 -23.30 2.69 -19.38
CA SER A 197 -23.44 2.33 -20.78
C SER A 197 -22.23 1.51 -21.23
N LYS A 198 -22.46 0.53 -22.11
CA LYS A 198 -21.33 -0.21 -22.74
C LYS A 198 -20.36 0.73 -23.47
N GLU A 199 -20.87 1.86 -23.94
CA GLU A 199 -20.12 2.89 -24.62
C GLU A 199 -19.14 3.60 -23.68
N ALA A 200 -19.50 3.83 -22.41
CA ALA A 200 -18.61 4.42 -21.42
C ALA A 200 -17.37 3.54 -21.18
N LEU A 201 -17.55 2.24 -20.97
CA LEU A 201 -16.44 1.29 -20.80
C LEU A 201 -15.55 1.25 -22.06
N LYS A 202 -16.17 1.17 -23.25
CA LYS A 202 -15.42 1.17 -24.53
C LYS A 202 -14.60 2.44 -24.71
N SER A 203 -15.12 3.59 -24.27
CA SER A 203 -14.40 4.87 -24.34
C SER A 203 -13.15 4.85 -23.46
N ILE A 204 -13.26 4.38 -22.20
CA ILE A 204 -12.12 4.29 -21.28
C ILE A 204 -11.06 3.34 -21.86
N ILE A 205 -11.47 2.18 -22.35
CA ILE A 205 -10.55 1.19 -22.94
C ILE A 205 -9.86 1.76 -24.18
N LYS A 206 -10.59 2.50 -25.02
CA LYS A 206 -10.05 3.16 -26.20
C LYS A 206 -8.96 4.18 -25.84
N GLU A 207 -9.19 4.99 -24.81
CA GLU A 207 -8.20 5.98 -24.35
C GLU A 207 -6.99 5.30 -23.70
N LEU A 208 -7.16 4.25 -22.91
CA LEU A 208 -6.06 3.45 -22.39
C LEU A 208 -5.19 2.84 -23.49
N ARG A 209 -5.82 2.24 -24.50
CA ARG A 209 -5.10 1.67 -25.65
C ARG A 209 -4.26 2.70 -26.37
N LYS A 210 -4.75 3.93 -26.56
CA LYS A 210 -3.98 5.01 -27.18
C LYS A 210 -2.74 5.40 -26.37
N LYS A 211 -2.84 5.33 -25.04
CA LYS A 211 -1.78 5.74 -24.12
C LYS A 211 -0.76 4.65 -23.84
N ILE A 212 -1.13 3.38 -23.98
CA ILE A 212 -0.29 2.23 -23.70
C ILE A 212 0.12 1.54 -25.00
N ASP A 213 -0.79 0.78 -25.59
CA ASP A 213 -0.68 0.07 -26.86
C ASP A 213 -2.07 -0.41 -27.27
N ASN A 214 -2.35 -0.40 -28.58
CA ASN A 214 -3.65 -0.81 -29.12
C ASN A 214 -4.00 -2.28 -28.85
N ASN A 215 -3.01 -3.13 -28.65
CA ASN A 215 -3.18 -4.56 -28.44
C ASN A 215 -3.10 -4.95 -26.95
N PHE A 216 -2.78 -4.02 -26.06
CA PHE A 216 -2.58 -4.30 -24.63
C PHE A 216 -3.81 -4.89 -23.95
N ILE A 217 -5.02 -4.39 -24.29
CA ILE A 217 -6.30 -4.93 -23.80
C ILE A 217 -7.02 -5.54 -25.00
N LYS A 218 -7.20 -6.86 -25.01
CA LYS A 218 -7.89 -7.59 -26.08
C LYS A 218 -9.38 -7.69 -25.78
N ASN A 219 -10.21 -7.49 -26.80
CA ASN A 219 -11.64 -7.70 -26.69
C ASN A 219 -12.00 -9.15 -27.03
N LEU A 220 -12.63 -9.84 -26.10
CA LEU A 220 -13.22 -11.16 -26.32
C LEU A 220 -14.71 -10.97 -26.59
N TYR A 221 -15.07 -11.03 -27.86
CA TYR A 221 -16.43 -10.71 -28.32
C TYR A 221 -17.48 -11.50 -27.56
N GLY A 222 -18.48 -10.80 -27.00
CA GLY A 222 -19.59 -11.40 -26.22
C GLY A 222 -19.23 -11.79 -24.78
N VAL A 223 -17.95 -11.75 -24.36
CA VAL A 223 -17.51 -12.20 -23.05
C VAL A 223 -16.99 -11.03 -22.21
N GLY A 224 -16.01 -10.29 -22.71
CA GLY A 224 -15.36 -9.21 -21.94
C GLY A 224 -14.02 -8.81 -22.54
N TYR A 225 -13.04 -8.57 -21.65
CA TYR A 225 -11.72 -8.14 -22.03
C TYR A 225 -10.63 -8.98 -21.35
N LEU A 226 -9.49 -9.08 -21.98
CA LEU A 226 -8.30 -9.75 -21.50
C LEU A 226 -7.10 -8.79 -21.60
N CYS A 227 -6.28 -8.73 -20.57
CA CYS A 227 -4.98 -8.05 -20.59
C CYS A 227 -3.89 -9.11 -20.47
N GLU A 228 -3.04 -9.19 -21.46
CA GLU A 228 -1.87 -10.10 -21.46
C GLU A 228 -0.66 -9.30 -20.93
N ILE A 229 -0.23 -9.63 -19.72
CA ILE A 229 0.92 -9.04 -19.03
C ILE A 229 1.87 -10.15 -18.64
#